data_4f14c7f4a251d292af2ee041b058b8d9
#
_entry.id   4f14c7f4a251d292af2ee041b058b8d9
#
_cell.length_a   1.000
_cell.length_b   1.000
_cell.length_c   1.000
_cell.angle_alpha   90.00
_cell.angle_beta   90.00
_cell.angle_gamma   90.00
#
_symmetry.space_group_name_H-M   'P 1'
#
loop_
_entity.id
_entity.type
_entity.pdbx_description
1 polymer ?
#
loop_
_entity_poly.entity_id
_entity_poly.type
_entity_poly.pdbx_seq_one_letter_code
_entity_poly.pdbx_strand_id
1 'polypeptide(L)'
;MSAFDDIRAPQIELMDDCVHCGFCLPTCPTYVLWGEEMDSPRGRIVLMRQGHEEISAPLVEHIDRCLGCMACVTACPSGVKYDKLIEDTRPQLERNFERPAPERAYRRLVFELFTHPGRLRAAAPLVAAAKRAGVAGIARRPRARRLAPRLASIAGLAPDASPARALKRLPRHFPARGEKRGSVALLQGCVQRVFFGHVNEATACVLAADGFDVHAPRLPRCCGALQLHAGDAGALELARDTIAALEGYDTIVVNAAGCGSAMKDYGHLLRDDPDWEGRAERFAAKVRDATEVLAEAGPRAERRPLPMRVAYHDACHLAHAQGVREPPRELLRQVPGLELIEPAEWEICCGSAGVYNLLDTGAEAVVAANPGCVLQITAHTSRLGRALPVYHPLELVARSIG
;
A
#
# COMPACT_ATOMS: atom_id res chain seq x y z
N MET A 1 4.84 1.71 36.64
CA MET A 1 5.52 1.05 35.47
C MET A 1 4.60 1.25 34.28
N SER A 2 5.16 1.56 33.11
CA SER A 2 4.35 1.70 31.88
C SER A 2 3.62 0.38 31.57
N ALA A 3 2.39 0.46 31.04
CA ALA A 3 1.69 -0.72 30.52
C ALA A 3 2.26 -1.16 29.16
N PHE A 4 2.92 -0.25 28.43
CA PHE A 4 3.79 -0.62 27.33
C PHE A 4 5.09 -1.20 27.86
N ASP A 5 5.62 -2.21 27.18
CA ASP A 5 6.94 -2.78 27.51
C ASP A 5 8.08 -1.85 27.05
N ASP A 6 9.31 -2.14 27.49
CA ASP A 6 10.48 -1.31 27.19
C ASP A 6 10.99 -1.46 25.74
N ILE A 7 10.33 -2.30 24.92
CA ILE A 7 10.72 -2.54 23.53
C ILE A 7 9.93 -1.59 22.63
N ARG A 8 10.48 -0.43 22.32
CA ARG A 8 9.89 0.57 21.41
C ARG A 8 8.52 1.06 21.85
N ALA A 9 8.41 1.49 23.10
CA ALA A 9 7.23 2.24 23.52
C ALA A 9 7.11 3.53 22.69
N PRO A 10 5.89 3.94 22.28
CA PRO A 10 5.72 5.20 21.57
C PRO A 10 6.20 6.37 22.44
N GLN A 11 7.05 7.24 21.86
CA GLN A 11 7.76 8.30 22.61
C GLN A 11 6.80 9.40 23.04
N ILE A 12 6.84 9.78 24.32
CA ILE A 12 5.99 10.84 24.88
C ILE A 12 6.35 12.19 24.25
N GLU A 13 7.62 12.43 23.98
CA GLU A 13 8.14 13.65 23.36
C GLU A 13 7.48 13.91 22.00
N LEU A 14 7.31 12.85 21.19
CA LEU A 14 6.61 12.96 19.89
C LEU A 14 5.11 13.21 20.06
N MET A 15 4.51 12.78 21.17
CA MET A 15 3.10 13.08 21.47
C MET A 15 2.93 14.53 21.93
N ASP A 16 3.92 15.11 22.61
CA ASP A 16 3.91 16.48 23.10
C ASP A 16 3.97 17.52 21.97
N ASP A 17 4.44 17.16 20.78
CA ASP A 17 4.37 17.99 19.58
C ASP A 17 2.91 18.31 19.16
N CYS A 18 1.92 17.54 19.65
CA CYS A 18 0.53 17.72 19.29
C CYS A 18 -0.14 18.81 20.11
N VAL A 19 -0.41 19.96 19.49
CA VAL A 19 -1.13 21.10 20.12
C VAL A 19 -2.66 21.02 19.97
N HIS A 20 -3.21 19.89 19.58
CA HIS A 20 -4.65 19.63 19.43
C HIS A 20 -5.41 20.61 18.51
N CYS A 21 -4.77 21.27 17.55
CA CYS A 21 -5.35 22.29 16.67
C CYS A 21 -6.48 21.78 15.75
N GLY A 22 -6.51 20.48 15.44
CA GLY A 22 -7.57 19.86 14.63
C GLY A 22 -7.36 19.87 13.10
N PHE A 23 -6.26 20.41 12.57
CA PHE A 23 -6.01 20.39 11.12
C PHE A 23 -5.97 19.00 10.51
N CYS A 24 -5.68 17.97 11.30
CA CYS A 24 -5.69 16.57 10.87
C CYS A 24 -7.09 15.95 10.75
N LEU A 25 -8.15 16.60 11.28
CA LEU A 25 -9.49 16.03 11.34
C LEU A 25 -10.13 15.86 9.95
N PRO A 26 -10.16 16.88 9.08
CA PRO A 26 -10.79 16.75 7.77
C PRO A 26 -10.04 15.79 6.82
N THR A 27 -8.76 15.51 7.07
CA THR A 27 -7.97 14.57 6.26
C THR A 27 -8.04 13.13 6.76
N CYS A 28 -8.58 12.91 7.97
CA CYS A 28 -8.66 11.58 8.55
C CYS A 28 -9.93 10.84 8.10
N PRO A 29 -9.85 9.79 7.28
CA PRO A 29 -11.02 9.11 6.74
C PRO A 29 -11.90 8.47 7.82
N THR A 30 -11.32 8.00 8.92
CA THR A 30 -12.09 7.41 10.02
C THR A 30 -12.86 8.46 10.81
N TYR A 31 -12.27 9.64 11.02
CA TYR A 31 -12.97 10.76 11.65
C TYR A 31 -14.08 11.33 10.74
N VAL A 32 -13.79 11.56 9.47
CA VAL A 32 -14.77 12.04 8.49
C VAL A 32 -15.98 11.10 8.39
N LEU A 33 -15.74 9.79 8.49
CA LEU A 33 -16.79 8.78 8.36
C LEU A 33 -17.65 8.64 9.60
N TRP A 34 -17.05 8.72 10.80
CA TRP A 34 -17.75 8.39 12.06
C TRP A 34 -17.99 9.58 12.99
N GLY A 35 -17.25 10.68 12.81
CA GLY A 35 -17.34 11.86 13.70
C GLY A 35 -16.87 11.60 15.13
N GLU A 36 -16.18 10.46 15.37
CA GLU A 36 -15.71 10.05 16.68
C GLU A 36 -14.30 10.59 16.94
N GLU A 37 -14.15 11.36 18.03
CA GLU A 37 -12.86 11.99 18.35
C GLU A 37 -11.75 10.97 18.58
N MET A 38 -12.04 9.84 19.22
CA MET A 38 -11.05 8.77 19.45
C MET A 38 -10.60 8.08 18.14
N ASP A 39 -11.36 8.23 17.05
CA ASP A 39 -10.97 7.77 15.71
C ASP A 39 -10.20 8.84 14.91
N SER A 40 -9.93 10.01 15.52
CA SER A 40 -9.10 11.07 14.95
C SER A 40 -7.61 10.86 15.27
N PRO A 41 -6.68 11.46 14.51
CA PRO A 41 -5.24 11.36 14.83
C PRO A 41 -4.89 11.94 16.20
N ARG A 42 -5.43 13.13 16.54
CA ARG A 42 -5.17 13.75 17.85
C ARG A 42 -5.82 12.97 19.00
N GLY A 43 -7.01 12.41 18.79
CA GLY A 43 -7.67 11.56 19.80
C GLY A 43 -6.88 10.28 20.04
N ARG A 44 -6.33 9.66 18.97
CA ARG A 44 -5.43 8.51 19.09
C ARG A 44 -4.14 8.82 19.83
N ILE A 45 -3.58 10.02 19.68
CA ILE A 45 -2.40 10.46 20.46
C ILE A 45 -2.74 10.50 21.96
N VAL A 46 -3.93 11.00 22.32
CA VAL A 46 -4.40 10.98 23.73
C VAL A 46 -4.51 9.53 24.23
N LEU A 47 -5.09 8.63 23.43
CA LEU A 47 -5.17 7.21 23.79
C LEU A 47 -3.79 6.54 23.91
N MET A 48 -2.85 6.87 23.02
CA MET A 48 -1.47 6.37 23.10
C MET A 48 -0.79 6.83 24.41
N ARG A 49 -1.01 8.09 24.82
CA ARG A 49 -0.50 8.61 26.10
C ARG A 49 -1.08 7.86 27.30
N GLN A 50 -2.39 7.62 27.28
CA GLN A 50 -3.06 6.79 28.31
C GLN A 50 -2.55 5.34 28.30
N GLY A 51 -2.14 4.82 27.14
CA GLY A 51 -1.57 3.50 26.96
C GLY A 51 -0.28 3.26 27.77
N HIS A 52 0.43 4.31 28.17
CA HIS A 52 1.56 4.18 29.11
C HIS A 52 1.11 3.77 30.50
N GLU A 53 -0.12 4.10 30.89
CA GLU A 53 -0.69 3.71 32.19
C GLU A 53 -1.47 2.40 32.08
N GLU A 54 -2.32 2.26 31.04
CA GLU A 54 -3.16 1.11 30.81
C GLU A 54 -3.41 0.84 29.32
N ILE A 55 -3.22 -0.40 28.88
CA ILE A 55 -3.63 -0.86 27.54
C ILE A 55 -5.10 -1.25 27.59
N SER A 56 -5.98 -0.28 27.40
CA SER A 56 -7.42 -0.46 27.45
C SER A 56 -8.02 -1.00 26.15
N ALA A 57 -9.19 -1.63 26.22
CA ALA A 57 -9.92 -2.07 25.03
C ALA A 57 -10.27 -0.93 24.07
N PRO A 58 -10.67 0.28 24.50
CA PRO A 58 -10.86 1.44 23.61
C PRO A 58 -9.58 1.83 22.88
N LEU A 59 -8.41 1.86 23.54
CA LEU A 59 -7.13 2.11 22.88
C LEU A 59 -6.92 1.14 21.71
N VAL A 60 -7.07 -0.16 21.95
CA VAL A 60 -6.87 -1.20 20.93
C VAL A 60 -7.88 -1.01 19.79
N GLU A 61 -9.15 -0.77 20.08
CA GLU A 61 -10.20 -0.61 19.07
C GLU A 61 -9.90 0.57 18.14
N HIS A 62 -9.58 1.75 18.68
CA HIS A 62 -9.36 2.96 17.88
C HIS A 62 -8.01 2.94 17.15
N ILE A 63 -6.97 2.32 17.69
CA ILE A 63 -5.70 2.11 16.99
C ILE A 63 -5.88 1.10 15.84
N ASP A 64 -6.63 0.02 16.02
CA ASP A 64 -6.92 -0.95 14.97
C ASP A 64 -7.77 -0.36 13.83
N ARG A 65 -8.64 0.61 14.12
CA ARG A 65 -9.42 1.34 13.11
C ARG A 65 -8.58 2.30 12.27
N CYS A 66 -7.41 2.71 12.72
CA CYS A 66 -6.53 3.60 11.95
C CYS A 66 -6.09 2.90 10.65
N LEU A 67 -6.30 3.56 9.51
CA LEU A 67 -5.92 3.01 8.20
C LEU A 67 -4.41 3.13 7.91
N GLY A 68 -3.64 3.84 8.73
CA GLY A 68 -2.22 4.09 8.48
C GLY A 68 -1.96 4.86 7.18
N CYS A 69 -2.89 5.70 6.76
CA CYS A 69 -2.81 6.42 5.48
C CYS A 69 -1.84 7.60 5.48
N MET A 70 -1.37 8.05 6.63
CA MET A 70 -0.42 9.14 6.85
C MET A 70 -0.87 10.53 6.35
N ALA A 71 -2.14 10.72 5.94
CA ALA A 71 -2.66 12.02 5.54
C ALA A 71 -2.59 13.07 6.66
N CYS A 72 -2.71 12.63 7.91
CA CYS A 72 -2.57 13.49 9.08
C CYS A 72 -1.13 14.01 9.29
N VAL A 73 -0.11 13.31 8.82
CA VAL A 73 1.29 13.73 8.89
C VAL A 73 1.51 14.94 7.99
N THR A 74 1.05 14.86 6.73
CA THR A 74 1.19 15.96 5.76
C THR A 74 0.29 17.15 6.07
N ALA A 75 -0.80 16.95 6.80
CA ALA A 75 -1.73 18.01 7.20
C ALA A 75 -1.33 18.72 8.50
N CYS A 76 -0.36 18.20 9.25
CA CYS A 76 0.00 18.72 10.56
C CYS A 76 0.95 19.93 10.47
N PRO A 77 0.51 21.15 10.89
CA PRO A 77 1.39 22.32 10.88
C PRO A 77 2.49 22.26 11.96
N SER A 78 2.27 21.47 13.03
CA SER A 78 3.26 21.26 14.11
C SER A 78 4.28 20.15 13.76
N GLY A 79 4.13 19.46 12.64
CA GLY A 79 5.07 18.44 12.21
C GLY A 79 5.07 17.15 13.05
N VAL A 80 3.96 16.85 13.75
CA VAL A 80 3.83 15.62 14.55
C VAL A 80 4.18 14.38 13.74
N LYS A 81 5.09 13.57 14.24
CA LYS A 81 5.53 12.31 13.63
C LYS A 81 4.55 11.17 13.96
N TYR A 82 3.29 11.34 13.52
CA TYR A 82 2.23 10.36 13.78
C TYR A 82 2.52 8.99 13.16
N ASP A 83 3.24 8.94 12.06
CA ASP A 83 3.75 7.71 11.44
C ASP A 83 4.56 6.88 12.43
N LYS A 84 5.50 7.50 13.14
CA LYS A 84 6.35 6.83 14.15
C LYS A 84 5.53 6.42 15.38
N LEU A 85 4.63 7.29 15.83
CA LEU A 85 3.75 6.97 16.96
C LEU A 85 2.88 5.74 16.70
N ILE A 86 2.24 5.65 15.54
CA ILE A 86 1.35 4.51 15.22
C ILE A 86 2.16 3.22 14.97
N GLU A 87 3.33 3.33 14.34
CA GLU A 87 4.21 2.20 14.07
C GLU A 87 4.85 1.62 15.33
N ASP A 88 5.14 2.44 16.33
CA ASP A 88 5.63 1.97 17.64
C ASP A 88 4.47 1.48 18.54
N THR A 89 3.27 2.08 18.44
CA THR A 89 2.11 1.65 19.25
C THR A 89 1.60 0.27 18.86
N ARG A 90 1.46 -0.03 17.57
CA ARG A 90 0.87 -1.30 17.12
C ARG A 90 1.63 -2.54 17.60
N PRO A 91 2.98 -2.61 17.53
CA PRO A 91 3.72 -3.73 18.12
C PRO A 91 3.52 -3.87 19.63
N GLN A 92 3.36 -2.77 20.36
CA GLN A 92 3.05 -2.80 21.78
C GLN A 92 1.70 -3.49 22.04
N LEU A 93 0.67 -3.15 21.24
CA LEU A 93 -0.64 -3.78 21.35
C LEU A 93 -0.61 -5.28 20.98
N GLU A 94 0.19 -5.64 19.96
CA GLU A 94 0.33 -7.07 19.59
C GLU A 94 1.01 -7.90 20.67
N ARG A 95 1.95 -7.33 21.43
CA ARG A 95 2.66 -8.05 22.48
C ARG A 95 1.92 -8.06 23.82
N ASN A 96 1.30 -6.94 24.17
CA ASN A 96 0.82 -6.69 25.54
C ASN A 96 -0.71 -6.75 25.68
N PHE A 97 -1.47 -6.94 24.59
CA PHE A 97 -2.92 -7.10 24.64
C PHE A 97 -3.36 -8.49 24.16
N GLU A 98 -4.10 -9.20 25.00
CA GLU A 98 -4.60 -10.54 24.68
C GLU A 98 -5.83 -10.48 23.76
N ARG A 99 -5.62 -10.63 22.46
CA ARG A 99 -6.70 -10.68 21.47
C ARG A 99 -7.51 -11.98 21.57
N PRO A 100 -8.83 -11.95 21.26
CA PRO A 100 -9.64 -13.18 21.18
C PRO A 100 -9.06 -14.21 20.21
N ALA A 101 -9.15 -15.49 20.54
CA ALA A 101 -8.59 -16.59 19.75
C ALA A 101 -9.01 -16.58 18.26
N PRO A 102 -10.29 -16.29 17.88
CA PRO A 102 -10.69 -16.21 16.48
C PRO A 102 -9.99 -15.07 15.72
N GLU A 103 -9.67 -13.97 16.41
CA GLU A 103 -8.95 -12.85 15.82
C GLU A 103 -7.48 -13.18 15.59
N ARG A 104 -6.82 -13.77 16.59
CA ARG A 104 -5.44 -14.25 16.44
C ARG A 104 -5.30 -15.24 15.28
N ALA A 105 -6.25 -16.21 15.18
CA ALA A 105 -6.26 -17.17 14.08
C ALA A 105 -6.44 -16.51 12.71
N TYR A 106 -7.33 -15.53 12.61
CA TYR A 106 -7.56 -14.75 11.39
C TYR A 106 -6.32 -13.96 10.98
N ARG A 107 -5.68 -13.23 11.91
CA ARG A 107 -4.45 -12.45 11.63
C ARG A 107 -3.32 -13.37 11.17
N ARG A 108 -3.11 -14.50 11.88
CA ARG A 108 -2.13 -15.51 11.47
C ARG A 108 -2.41 -16.03 10.06
N LEU A 109 -3.66 -16.37 9.73
CA LEU A 109 -4.03 -16.83 8.40
C LEU A 109 -3.71 -15.78 7.33
N VAL A 110 -4.03 -14.51 7.59
CA VAL A 110 -3.75 -13.41 6.66
C VAL A 110 -2.24 -13.27 6.44
N PHE A 111 -1.43 -13.22 7.50
CA PHE A 111 0.01 -13.07 7.36
C PHE A 111 0.65 -14.28 6.68
N GLU A 112 0.27 -15.50 7.05
CA GLU A 112 0.78 -16.74 6.47
C GLU A 112 0.40 -16.90 4.99
N LEU A 113 -0.74 -16.38 4.58
CA LEU A 113 -1.20 -16.46 3.19
C LEU A 113 -0.58 -15.36 2.32
N PHE A 114 -0.73 -14.10 2.75
CA PHE A 114 -0.44 -12.95 1.88
C PHE A 114 1.06 -12.66 1.74
N THR A 115 1.88 -13.00 2.72
CA THR A 115 3.35 -12.83 2.62
C THR A 115 4.05 -13.95 1.87
N HIS A 116 3.34 -15.02 1.48
CA HIS A 116 3.88 -16.18 0.79
C HIS A 116 3.30 -16.34 -0.63
N PRO A 117 3.97 -15.86 -1.67
CA PRO A 117 3.47 -15.94 -3.05
C PRO A 117 3.18 -17.36 -3.53
N GLY A 118 3.88 -18.37 -3.01
CA GLY A 118 3.60 -19.78 -3.30
C GLY A 118 2.22 -20.22 -2.82
N ARG A 119 1.88 -19.86 -1.57
CA ARG A 119 0.56 -20.16 -0.97
C ARG A 119 -0.56 -19.40 -1.68
N LEU A 120 -0.32 -18.13 -2.02
CA LEU A 120 -1.28 -17.33 -2.81
C LEU A 120 -1.54 -17.95 -4.19
N ARG A 121 -0.51 -18.44 -4.88
CA ARG A 121 -0.67 -19.15 -6.17
C ARG A 121 -1.49 -20.42 -6.00
N ALA A 122 -1.25 -21.20 -4.96
CA ALA A 122 -2.01 -22.40 -4.67
C ALA A 122 -3.48 -22.09 -4.34
N ALA A 123 -3.74 -20.96 -3.68
CA ALA A 123 -5.10 -20.51 -3.36
C ALA A 123 -5.85 -19.90 -4.56
N ALA A 124 -5.16 -19.38 -5.57
CA ALA A 124 -5.75 -18.65 -6.69
C ALA A 124 -6.82 -19.45 -7.47
N PRO A 125 -6.66 -20.75 -7.78
CA PRO A 125 -7.71 -21.55 -8.42
C PRO A 125 -8.97 -21.67 -7.57
N LEU A 126 -8.84 -21.83 -6.25
CA LEU A 126 -9.96 -21.89 -5.32
C LEU A 126 -10.71 -20.56 -5.25
N VAL A 127 -9.99 -19.45 -5.21
CA VAL A 127 -10.57 -18.10 -5.25
C VAL A 127 -11.34 -17.89 -6.56
N ALA A 128 -10.77 -18.30 -7.71
CA ALA A 128 -11.42 -18.22 -9.00
C ALA A 128 -12.69 -19.09 -9.09
N ALA A 129 -12.64 -20.31 -8.56
CA ALA A 129 -13.79 -21.21 -8.50
C ALA A 129 -14.90 -20.64 -7.61
N ALA A 130 -14.56 -20.16 -6.41
CA ALA A 130 -15.50 -19.53 -5.49
C ALA A 130 -16.20 -18.29 -6.12
N LYS A 131 -15.44 -17.48 -6.87
CA LYS A 131 -16.00 -16.33 -7.61
C LYS A 131 -16.98 -16.77 -8.69
N ARG A 132 -16.63 -17.79 -9.50
CA ARG A 132 -17.52 -18.35 -10.52
C ARG A 132 -18.79 -18.96 -9.94
N ALA A 133 -18.68 -19.60 -8.76
CA ALA A 133 -19.83 -20.14 -8.01
C ALA A 133 -20.69 -19.06 -7.32
N GLY A 134 -20.39 -17.77 -7.52
CA GLY A 134 -21.18 -16.68 -6.97
C GLY A 134 -21.01 -16.45 -5.45
N VAL A 135 -19.97 -17.01 -4.82
CA VAL A 135 -19.70 -16.87 -3.38
C VAL A 135 -19.58 -15.39 -2.97
N ALA A 136 -19.02 -14.55 -3.83
CA ALA A 136 -18.97 -13.11 -3.61
C ALA A 136 -20.38 -12.48 -3.53
N GLY A 137 -21.34 -12.96 -4.32
CA GLY A 137 -22.75 -12.54 -4.27
C GLY A 137 -23.44 -12.98 -2.98
N ILE A 138 -23.16 -14.21 -2.53
CA ILE A 138 -23.68 -14.73 -1.24
C ILE A 138 -23.08 -13.95 -0.07
N ALA A 139 -21.78 -13.67 -0.09
CA ALA A 139 -21.07 -12.90 0.92
C ALA A 139 -21.59 -11.44 1.05
N ARG A 140 -22.17 -10.88 -0.03
CA ARG A 140 -22.79 -9.54 -0.02
C ARG A 140 -24.16 -9.50 0.67
N ARG A 141 -24.82 -10.65 0.89
CA ARG A 141 -26.14 -10.70 1.51
C ARG A 141 -26.09 -10.22 2.97
N PRO A 142 -27.06 -9.45 3.46
CA PRO A 142 -27.05 -8.91 4.84
C PRO A 142 -26.86 -9.99 5.91
N ARG A 143 -27.48 -11.16 5.74
CA ARG A 143 -27.34 -12.31 6.66
C ARG A 143 -25.89 -12.84 6.72
N ALA A 144 -25.23 -13.01 5.57
CA ALA A 144 -23.87 -13.50 5.52
C ALA A 144 -22.89 -12.47 6.14
N ARG A 145 -23.11 -11.17 5.89
CA ARG A 145 -22.30 -10.09 6.50
C ARG A 145 -22.45 -10.01 8.02
N ARG A 146 -23.64 -10.33 8.55
CA ARG A 146 -23.86 -10.40 10.02
C ARG A 146 -23.21 -11.63 10.66
N LEU A 147 -23.31 -12.80 9.99
CA LEU A 147 -22.80 -14.07 10.53
C LEU A 147 -21.28 -14.22 10.39
N ALA A 148 -20.70 -13.73 9.29
CA ALA A 148 -19.28 -13.87 8.99
C ALA A 148 -18.71 -12.60 8.32
N PRO A 149 -18.64 -11.44 9.01
CA PRO A 149 -18.29 -10.16 8.42
C PRO A 149 -16.89 -10.15 7.81
N ARG A 150 -15.92 -10.81 8.45
CA ARG A 150 -14.53 -10.90 7.97
C ARG A 150 -14.41 -11.71 6.69
N LEU A 151 -15.09 -12.86 6.60
CA LEU A 151 -15.12 -13.69 5.38
C LEU A 151 -15.86 -12.97 4.24
N ALA A 152 -16.93 -12.27 4.55
CA ALA A 152 -17.66 -11.46 3.59
C ALA A 152 -16.80 -10.32 3.01
N SER A 153 -15.97 -9.69 3.84
CA SER A 153 -15.03 -8.64 3.40
C SER A 153 -13.94 -9.21 2.50
N ILE A 154 -13.31 -10.33 2.86
CA ILE A 154 -12.29 -11.00 2.03
C ILE A 154 -12.90 -11.41 0.68
N ALA A 155 -14.07 -12.04 0.68
CA ALA A 155 -14.74 -12.46 -0.55
C ALA A 155 -15.13 -11.26 -1.43
N GLY A 156 -15.46 -10.11 -0.81
CA GLY A 156 -15.76 -8.86 -1.51
C GLY A 156 -14.55 -8.19 -2.16
N LEU A 157 -13.36 -8.37 -1.58
CA LEU A 157 -12.09 -7.82 -2.07
C LEU A 157 -11.29 -8.81 -2.92
N ALA A 158 -11.79 -10.04 -3.12
CA ALA A 158 -11.07 -11.04 -3.88
C ALA A 158 -10.81 -10.56 -5.32
N PRO A 159 -9.54 -10.54 -5.77
CA PRO A 159 -9.18 -10.08 -7.10
C PRO A 159 -9.80 -10.95 -8.20
N ASP A 160 -9.92 -10.41 -9.41
CA ASP A 160 -10.22 -11.21 -10.60
C ASP A 160 -9.01 -12.06 -10.97
N ALA A 161 -8.86 -13.16 -10.23
CA ALA A 161 -7.75 -14.08 -10.42
C ALA A 161 -8.05 -15.05 -11.60
N SER A 162 -7.42 -14.81 -12.73
CA SER A 162 -7.23 -15.86 -13.71
C SER A 162 -6.14 -16.82 -13.20
N PRO A 163 -6.40 -18.12 -13.01
CA PRO A 163 -5.37 -19.07 -12.58
C PRO A 163 -4.13 -19.05 -13.49
N ALA A 164 -4.35 -18.89 -14.80
CA ALA A 164 -3.26 -18.79 -15.78
C ALA A 164 -2.37 -17.55 -15.52
N ARG A 165 -2.96 -16.39 -15.19
CA ARG A 165 -2.21 -15.18 -14.83
C ARG A 165 -1.46 -15.34 -13.51
N ALA A 166 -2.08 -15.95 -12.50
CA ALA A 166 -1.45 -16.17 -11.19
C ALA A 166 -0.24 -17.11 -11.27
N LEU A 167 -0.24 -18.04 -12.24
CA LEU A 167 0.87 -18.98 -12.49
C LEU A 167 1.96 -18.38 -13.39
N LYS A 168 1.67 -17.33 -14.17
CA LYS A 168 2.66 -16.66 -15.03
C LYS A 168 3.78 -16.09 -14.16
N ARG A 169 5.02 -16.36 -14.56
CA ARG A 169 6.21 -15.82 -13.89
C ARG A 169 6.82 -14.74 -14.75
N LEU A 170 7.21 -13.64 -14.10
CA LEU A 170 7.93 -12.56 -14.76
C LEU A 170 9.35 -13.04 -15.16
N PRO A 171 9.86 -12.68 -16.35
CA PRO A 171 11.27 -12.83 -16.68
C PRO A 171 12.14 -12.17 -15.60
N ARG A 172 13.34 -12.71 -15.38
CA ARG A 172 14.26 -12.16 -14.37
C ARG A 172 15.02 -10.93 -14.83
N HIS A 173 15.05 -10.69 -16.13
CA HIS A 173 15.81 -9.62 -16.75
C HIS A 173 15.07 -9.08 -17.97
N PHE A 174 15.06 -7.77 -18.10
CA PHE A 174 14.57 -7.02 -19.25
C PHE A 174 15.70 -6.09 -19.68
N PRO A 175 16.37 -6.35 -20.78
CA PRO A 175 17.48 -5.52 -21.23
C PRO A 175 16.98 -4.13 -21.67
N ALA A 176 17.80 -3.13 -21.41
CA ALA A 176 17.56 -1.78 -21.88
C ALA A 176 17.38 -1.73 -23.41
N ARG A 177 16.37 -1.00 -23.87
CA ARG A 177 16.21 -0.72 -25.31
C ARG A 177 17.03 0.51 -25.68
N GLY A 178 17.92 0.36 -26.63
CA GLY A 178 18.87 1.40 -27.04
C GLY A 178 20.01 1.59 -26.04
N GLU A 179 20.51 2.82 -25.94
CA GLU A 179 21.61 3.15 -25.04
C GLU A 179 21.17 3.02 -23.56
N LYS A 180 21.98 2.34 -22.77
CA LYS A 180 21.70 2.08 -21.37
C LYS A 180 21.86 3.34 -20.51
N ARG A 181 20.82 3.71 -19.77
CA ARG A 181 20.83 4.82 -18.78
C ARG A 181 21.29 4.37 -17.38
N GLY A 182 21.02 3.12 -17.04
CA GLY A 182 21.34 2.56 -15.73
C GLY A 182 20.77 1.17 -15.53
N SER A 183 21.05 0.58 -14.37
CA SER A 183 20.49 -0.70 -13.93
C SER A 183 19.59 -0.51 -12.72
N VAL A 184 18.45 -1.19 -12.69
CA VAL A 184 17.51 -1.14 -11.57
C VAL A 184 17.05 -2.53 -11.16
N ALA A 185 16.76 -2.73 -9.88
CA ALA A 185 16.10 -3.92 -9.38
C ALA A 185 14.61 -3.65 -9.16
N LEU A 186 13.73 -4.38 -9.83
CA LEU A 186 12.29 -4.29 -9.65
C LEU A 186 11.82 -5.26 -8.57
N LEU A 187 11.26 -4.73 -7.47
CA LEU A 187 10.58 -5.54 -6.46
C LEU A 187 9.32 -6.16 -7.05
N GLN A 188 9.23 -7.49 -7.09
CA GLN A 188 8.03 -8.15 -7.59
C GLN A 188 6.86 -8.17 -6.58
N GLY A 189 7.13 -7.98 -5.27
CA GLY A 189 6.14 -8.04 -4.19
C GLY A 189 5.55 -9.44 -3.95
N CYS A 190 4.62 -9.57 -3.03
CA CYS A 190 3.91 -10.82 -2.71
C CYS A 190 2.58 -10.93 -3.47
N VAL A 191 1.60 -10.11 -3.10
CA VAL A 191 0.28 -10.00 -3.77
C VAL A 191 0.45 -9.51 -5.21
N GLN A 192 1.34 -8.54 -5.42
CA GLN A 192 1.62 -7.92 -6.71
C GLN A 192 2.02 -8.96 -7.77
N ARG A 193 2.98 -9.84 -7.47
CA ARG A 193 3.44 -10.87 -8.44
C ARG A 193 2.43 -11.98 -8.75
N VAL A 194 1.40 -12.15 -7.92
CA VAL A 194 0.41 -13.20 -8.11
C VAL A 194 -0.84 -12.67 -8.81
N PHE A 195 -1.38 -11.56 -8.34
CA PHE A 195 -2.64 -11.02 -8.85
C PHE A 195 -2.46 -9.84 -9.80
N PHE A 196 -1.35 -9.13 -9.68
CA PHE A 196 -1.01 -7.94 -10.47
C PHE A 196 0.32 -8.11 -11.23
N GLY A 197 0.68 -9.33 -11.61
CA GLY A 197 1.90 -9.61 -12.36
C GLY A 197 2.02 -8.84 -13.68
N HIS A 198 0.88 -8.50 -14.29
CA HIS A 198 0.80 -7.63 -15.48
C HIS A 198 1.29 -6.21 -15.21
N VAL A 199 1.09 -5.67 -13.99
CA VAL A 199 1.63 -4.37 -13.58
C VAL A 199 3.16 -4.45 -13.48
N ASN A 200 3.71 -5.53 -12.90
CA ASN A 200 5.16 -5.73 -12.87
C ASN A 200 5.75 -5.83 -14.28
N GLU A 201 5.06 -6.54 -15.19
CA GLU A 201 5.48 -6.67 -16.59
C GLU A 201 5.44 -5.30 -17.30
N ALA A 202 4.35 -4.54 -17.15
CA ALA A 202 4.23 -3.18 -17.69
C ALA A 202 5.34 -2.27 -17.16
N THR A 203 5.59 -2.29 -15.84
CA THR A 203 6.67 -1.52 -15.21
C THR A 203 8.03 -1.85 -15.82
N ALA A 204 8.36 -3.14 -15.92
CA ALA A 204 9.64 -3.58 -16.48
C ALA A 204 9.79 -3.20 -17.96
N CYS A 205 8.71 -3.33 -18.75
CA CYS A 205 8.70 -2.95 -20.16
C CYS A 205 8.88 -1.44 -20.37
N VAL A 206 8.22 -0.59 -19.54
CA VAL A 206 8.36 0.87 -19.63
C VAL A 206 9.79 1.28 -19.27
N LEU A 207 10.31 0.79 -18.13
CA LEU A 207 11.69 1.06 -17.72
C LEU A 207 12.72 0.64 -18.79
N ALA A 208 12.54 -0.56 -19.35
CA ALA A 208 13.43 -1.05 -20.41
C ALA A 208 13.32 -0.21 -21.70
N ALA A 209 12.10 0.22 -22.07
CA ALA A 209 11.89 1.06 -23.23
C ALA A 209 12.51 2.46 -23.06
N ASP A 210 12.53 2.97 -21.83
CA ASP A 210 13.16 4.26 -21.51
C ASP A 210 14.66 4.12 -21.19
N GLY A 211 15.27 2.95 -21.42
CA GLY A 211 16.73 2.74 -21.42
C GLY A 211 17.30 2.19 -20.13
N PHE A 212 16.47 1.65 -19.23
CA PHE A 212 16.96 0.97 -18.02
C PHE A 212 17.10 -0.54 -18.22
N ASP A 213 18.20 -1.09 -17.68
CA ASP A 213 18.43 -2.53 -17.58
C ASP A 213 17.74 -3.03 -16.30
N VAL A 214 16.65 -3.78 -16.45
CA VAL A 214 15.76 -4.12 -15.33
C VAL A 214 16.00 -5.54 -14.86
N HIS A 215 16.42 -5.70 -13.62
CA HIS A 215 16.51 -6.97 -12.93
C HIS A 215 15.27 -7.17 -12.07
N ALA A 216 14.58 -8.31 -12.24
CA ALA A 216 13.40 -8.67 -11.47
C ALA A 216 13.66 -9.99 -10.71
N PRO A 217 14.43 -9.95 -9.60
CA PRO A 217 14.80 -11.14 -8.85
C PRO A 217 13.57 -11.80 -8.21
N ARG A 218 13.63 -13.11 -7.97
CA ARG A 218 12.53 -13.84 -7.33
C ARG A 218 12.43 -13.61 -5.83
N LEU A 219 13.54 -13.27 -5.19
CA LEU A 219 13.62 -12.82 -3.81
C LEU A 219 13.73 -11.30 -3.80
N PRO A 220 13.24 -10.66 -2.76
CA PRO A 220 12.55 -11.23 -1.60
C PRO A 220 11.13 -11.74 -1.93
N ARG A 221 10.59 -12.54 -1.01
CA ARG A 221 9.21 -13.05 -1.13
C ARG A 221 8.16 -11.97 -0.89
N CYS A 222 8.42 -11.08 0.06
CA CYS A 222 7.55 -10.01 0.52
C CYS A 222 8.40 -8.91 1.19
N CYS A 223 7.98 -7.65 1.06
CA CYS A 223 8.60 -6.51 1.73
C CYS A 223 8.20 -6.36 3.22
N GLY A 224 7.27 -7.15 3.74
CA GLY A 224 6.82 -7.06 5.13
C GLY A 224 5.80 -5.95 5.44
N ALA A 225 5.43 -5.10 4.48
CA ALA A 225 4.53 -3.96 4.72
C ALA A 225 3.23 -4.32 5.44
N LEU A 226 2.62 -5.45 5.09
CA LEU A 226 1.37 -5.90 5.72
C LEU A 226 1.55 -6.18 7.22
N GLN A 227 2.65 -6.83 7.58
CA GLN A 227 2.98 -7.14 8.97
C GLN A 227 3.43 -5.89 9.72
N LEU A 228 4.25 -5.03 9.11
CA LEU A 228 4.66 -3.74 9.66
C LEU A 228 3.44 -2.89 10.05
N HIS A 229 2.53 -2.68 9.11
CA HIS A 229 1.32 -1.90 9.36
C HIS A 229 0.36 -2.54 10.36
N ALA A 230 0.53 -3.81 10.67
CA ALA A 230 -0.26 -4.51 11.70
C ALA A 230 0.46 -4.62 13.04
N GLY A 231 1.72 -4.22 13.14
CA GLY A 231 2.53 -4.36 14.34
C GLY A 231 3.08 -5.77 14.59
N ASP A 232 3.04 -6.66 13.59
CA ASP A 232 3.51 -8.03 13.69
C ASP A 232 5.03 -8.12 13.58
N ALA A 233 5.68 -8.79 14.52
CA ALA A 233 7.14 -8.91 14.59
C ALA A 233 7.78 -9.60 13.36
N GLY A 234 7.04 -10.39 12.61
CA GLY A 234 7.51 -10.99 11.36
C GLY A 234 7.91 -9.98 10.29
N ALA A 235 7.52 -8.70 10.45
CA ALA A 235 7.99 -7.62 9.59
C ALA A 235 9.51 -7.47 9.60
N LEU A 236 10.15 -7.65 10.76
CA LEU A 236 11.61 -7.53 10.94
C LEU A 236 12.37 -8.55 10.09
N GLU A 237 11.94 -9.82 10.10
CA GLU A 237 12.54 -10.88 9.29
C GLU A 237 12.40 -10.58 7.79
N LEU A 238 11.20 -10.18 7.35
CA LEU A 238 10.94 -9.86 5.95
C LEU A 238 11.72 -8.63 5.48
N ALA A 239 11.95 -7.65 6.35
CA ALA A 239 12.79 -6.49 6.03
C ALA A 239 14.25 -6.92 5.85
N ARG A 240 14.80 -7.74 6.76
CA ARG A 240 16.16 -8.28 6.65
C ARG A 240 16.33 -9.12 5.37
N ASP A 241 15.39 -10.02 5.07
CA ASP A 241 15.37 -10.81 3.82
C ASP A 241 15.37 -9.89 2.58
N THR A 242 14.63 -8.78 2.64
CA THR A 242 14.51 -7.82 1.54
C THR A 242 15.81 -7.07 1.33
N ILE A 243 16.44 -6.58 2.41
CA ILE A 243 17.74 -5.93 2.35
C ILE A 243 18.77 -6.88 1.77
N ALA A 244 18.93 -8.07 2.36
CA ALA A 244 19.92 -9.06 1.92
C ALA A 244 19.76 -9.45 0.43
N ALA A 245 18.52 -9.48 -0.08
CA ALA A 245 18.26 -9.85 -1.47
C ALA A 245 18.55 -8.72 -2.47
N LEU A 246 18.45 -7.44 -2.05
CA LEU A 246 18.45 -6.31 -2.99
C LEU A 246 19.52 -5.25 -2.71
N GLU A 247 20.22 -5.25 -1.58
CA GLU A 247 21.20 -4.21 -1.23
C GLU A 247 22.36 -4.06 -2.22
N GLY A 248 22.65 -5.09 -3.01
CA GLY A 248 23.67 -5.06 -4.06
C GLY A 248 23.32 -4.21 -5.29
N TYR A 249 22.07 -3.73 -5.40
CA TYR A 249 21.66 -2.84 -6.48
C TYR A 249 21.74 -1.37 -6.03
N ASP A 250 22.03 -0.47 -6.97
CA ASP A 250 22.12 0.98 -6.70
C ASP A 250 20.73 1.63 -6.61
N THR A 251 19.76 1.14 -7.38
CA THR A 251 18.38 1.64 -7.38
C THR A 251 17.42 0.47 -7.29
N ILE A 252 16.51 0.57 -6.31
CA ILE A 252 15.47 -0.44 -6.06
C ILE A 252 14.12 0.19 -6.39
N VAL A 253 13.52 -0.30 -7.47
CA VAL A 253 12.27 0.21 -8.01
C VAL A 253 11.10 -0.55 -7.44
N VAL A 254 10.08 0.18 -6.98
CA VAL A 254 8.83 -0.35 -6.44
C VAL A 254 7.65 0.26 -7.19
N ASN A 255 6.65 -0.55 -7.52
CA ASN A 255 5.41 -0.12 -8.18
C ASN A 255 4.16 -0.41 -7.34
N ALA A 256 4.32 -0.45 -6.03
CA ALA A 256 3.23 -0.66 -5.07
C ALA A 256 3.48 0.26 -3.88
N ALA A 257 2.67 1.31 -3.75
CA ALA A 257 2.86 2.39 -2.79
C ALA A 257 3.10 1.91 -1.35
N GLY A 258 2.33 0.92 -0.87
CA GLY A 258 2.51 0.38 0.48
C GLY A 258 3.83 -0.36 0.66
N CYS A 259 4.34 -1.04 -0.38
CA CYS A 259 5.67 -1.66 -0.33
C CYS A 259 6.78 -0.60 -0.30
N GLY A 260 6.68 0.42 -1.15
CA GLY A 260 7.65 1.52 -1.22
C GLY A 260 7.75 2.28 0.10
N SER A 261 6.61 2.63 0.69
CA SER A 261 6.53 3.29 2.00
C SER A 261 7.23 2.48 3.08
N ALA A 262 6.90 1.19 3.23
CA ALA A 262 7.51 0.33 4.23
C ALA A 262 9.04 0.18 4.03
N MET A 263 9.49 0.02 2.79
CA MET A 263 10.92 -0.16 2.49
C MET A 263 11.74 1.12 2.70
N LYS A 264 11.15 2.30 2.44
CA LYS A 264 11.77 3.60 2.75
C LYS A 264 11.88 3.83 4.27
N ASP A 265 11.08 3.11 5.07
CA ASP A 265 11.06 3.20 6.53
C ASP A 265 11.85 2.09 7.25
N TYR A 266 12.58 1.24 6.54
CA TYR A 266 13.37 0.18 7.17
C TYR A 266 14.45 0.67 8.13
N GLY A 267 15.00 1.88 7.94
CA GLY A 267 15.90 2.52 8.89
C GLY A 267 15.25 2.64 10.27
N HIS A 268 14.02 3.17 10.34
CA HIS A 268 13.26 3.25 11.59
C HIS A 268 12.87 1.85 12.11
N LEU A 269 12.45 0.95 11.24
CA LEU A 269 12.05 -0.41 11.61
C LEU A 269 13.19 -1.22 12.26
N LEU A 270 14.43 -1.04 11.80
CA LEU A 270 15.60 -1.82 12.24
C LEU A 270 16.58 -1.01 13.09
N ARG A 271 16.16 0.17 13.62
CA ARG A 271 17.02 1.12 14.36
C ARG A 271 17.67 0.57 15.62
N ASP A 272 17.09 -0.47 16.24
CA ASP A 272 17.60 -1.07 17.46
C ASP A 272 18.37 -2.38 17.21
N ASP A 273 18.64 -2.70 15.96
CA ASP A 273 19.41 -3.87 15.55
C ASP A 273 20.80 -3.42 15.05
N PRO A 274 21.87 -3.53 15.87
CA PRO A 274 23.19 -3.00 15.53
C PRO A 274 23.77 -3.59 14.24
N ASP A 275 23.37 -4.83 13.86
CA ASP A 275 23.84 -5.47 12.65
C ASP A 275 23.11 -4.99 11.39
N TRP A 276 21.91 -4.42 11.56
CA TRP A 276 21.02 -4.05 10.46
C TRP A 276 20.72 -2.57 10.32
N GLU A 277 20.83 -1.74 11.38
CA GLU A 277 20.52 -0.32 11.37
C GLU A 277 21.16 0.41 10.18
N GLY A 278 22.49 0.44 10.11
CA GLY A 278 23.20 1.14 9.03
C GLY A 278 23.00 0.52 7.64
N ARG A 279 22.71 -0.80 7.55
CA ARG A 279 22.32 -1.46 6.28
C ARG A 279 20.93 -1.03 5.84
N ALA A 280 19.98 -0.94 6.78
CA ALA A 280 18.61 -0.55 6.53
C ALA A 280 18.50 0.91 6.06
N GLU A 281 19.25 1.82 6.66
CA GLU A 281 19.33 3.22 6.24
C GLU A 281 19.87 3.37 4.81
N ARG A 282 21.03 2.73 4.52
CA ARG A 282 21.60 2.75 3.17
C ARG A 282 20.68 2.11 2.13
N PHE A 283 19.96 1.06 2.52
CA PHE A 283 18.98 0.40 1.67
C PHE A 283 17.78 1.30 1.39
N ALA A 284 17.19 1.90 2.42
CA ALA A 284 16.04 2.79 2.31
C ALA A 284 16.29 3.97 1.35
N ALA A 285 17.52 4.53 1.38
CA ALA A 285 17.94 5.61 0.48
C ALA A 285 17.96 5.22 -1.01
N LYS A 286 18.05 3.92 -1.32
CA LYS A 286 18.04 3.40 -2.71
C LYS A 286 16.64 3.09 -3.25
N VAL A 287 15.63 3.10 -2.37
CA VAL A 287 14.25 2.73 -2.73
C VAL A 287 13.54 3.90 -3.40
N ARG A 288 13.05 3.67 -4.61
CA ARG A 288 12.34 4.67 -5.42
C ARG A 288 11.04 4.10 -5.98
N ASP A 289 9.99 4.89 -6.02
CA ASP A 289 8.82 4.50 -6.82
C ASP A 289 9.17 4.49 -8.31
N ALA A 290 8.55 3.60 -9.07
CA ALA A 290 8.82 3.49 -10.49
C ALA A 290 8.51 4.78 -11.26
N THR A 291 7.54 5.54 -10.77
CA THR A 291 7.16 6.83 -11.37
C THR A 291 8.19 7.93 -11.08
N GLU A 292 8.84 7.92 -9.90
CA GLU A 292 9.95 8.83 -9.59
C GLU A 292 11.10 8.63 -10.57
N VAL A 293 11.54 7.38 -10.76
CA VAL A 293 12.67 7.04 -11.63
C VAL A 293 12.40 7.43 -13.08
N LEU A 294 11.19 7.18 -13.57
CA LEU A 294 10.80 7.48 -14.96
C LEU A 294 10.59 8.96 -15.20
N ALA A 295 9.99 9.70 -14.28
CA ALA A 295 9.80 11.15 -14.40
C ALA A 295 11.15 11.89 -14.39
N GLU A 296 12.05 11.51 -13.48
CA GLU A 296 13.39 12.10 -13.41
C GLU A 296 14.23 11.84 -14.67
N ALA A 297 14.14 10.62 -15.21
CA ALA A 297 14.88 10.24 -16.42
C ALA A 297 14.28 10.88 -17.69
N GLY A 298 13.00 11.19 -17.70
CA GLY A 298 12.24 11.60 -18.88
C GLY A 298 12.04 10.45 -19.90
N PRO A 299 11.02 10.56 -20.76
CA PRO A 299 10.70 9.53 -21.73
C PRO A 299 11.77 9.44 -22.82
N ARG A 300 12.10 8.22 -23.24
CA ARG A 300 12.93 7.94 -24.42
C ARG A 300 12.10 7.24 -25.50
N ALA A 301 11.27 6.31 -25.11
CA ALA A 301 10.36 5.65 -26.04
C ALA A 301 9.23 6.61 -26.46
N GLU A 302 8.90 6.60 -27.73
CA GLU A 302 7.77 7.34 -28.27
C GLU A 302 6.46 6.90 -27.62
N ARG A 303 5.63 7.85 -27.21
CA ARG A 303 4.29 7.63 -26.65
C ARG A 303 3.23 7.77 -27.74
N ARG A 304 2.53 6.69 -28.06
CA ARG A 304 1.42 6.70 -29.00
C ARG A 304 0.15 7.25 -28.36
N PRO A 305 -0.76 7.84 -29.14
CA PRO A 305 -2.03 8.33 -28.61
C PRO A 305 -2.86 7.24 -27.91
N LEU A 306 -3.38 7.58 -26.72
CA LEU A 306 -4.33 6.75 -25.96
C LEU A 306 -5.49 7.66 -25.52
N PRO A 307 -6.47 7.94 -26.41
CA PRO A 307 -7.58 8.83 -26.09
C PRO A 307 -8.48 8.18 -25.03
N MET A 308 -8.39 8.68 -23.80
CA MET A 308 -9.14 8.19 -22.64
C MET A 308 -9.18 9.28 -21.56
N ARG A 309 -10.34 9.40 -20.91
CA ARG A 309 -10.50 10.25 -19.72
C ARG A 309 -10.31 9.41 -18.46
N VAL A 310 -9.32 9.74 -17.64
CA VAL A 310 -8.98 8.98 -16.44
C VAL A 310 -9.01 9.84 -15.19
N ALA A 311 -9.64 9.34 -14.12
CA ALA A 311 -9.57 9.95 -12.81
C ALA A 311 -8.35 9.38 -12.05
N TYR A 312 -7.43 10.25 -11.63
CA TYR A 312 -6.27 9.83 -10.84
C TYR A 312 -6.60 9.85 -9.35
N HIS A 313 -6.41 8.71 -8.69
CA HIS A 313 -6.55 8.57 -7.25
C HIS A 313 -5.17 8.42 -6.61
N ASP A 314 -4.80 9.37 -5.75
CA ASP A 314 -3.56 9.27 -5.00
C ASP A 314 -3.57 8.10 -4.02
N ALA A 315 -2.66 7.17 -4.24
CA ALA A 315 -2.42 6.15 -3.24
C ALA A 315 -1.78 6.80 -2.01
N CYS A 316 -2.48 6.78 -0.88
CA CYS A 316 -2.08 7.50 0.34
C CYS A 316 -0.62 7.23 0.76
N HIS A 317 -0.16 5.99 0.67
CA HIS A 317 1.24 5.64 0.95
C HIS A 317 2.24 6.18 -0.09
N LEU A 318 1.79 6.55 -1.29
CA LEU A 318 2.63 7.22 -2.26
C LEU A 318 2.67 8.73 -1.98
N ALA A 319 1.49 9.34 -1.87
CA ALA A 319 1.35 10.77 -1.75
C ALA A 319 1.78 11.33 -0.38
N HIS A 320 1.40 10.65 0.71
CA HIS A 320 1.63 11.14 2.08
C HIS A 320 2.86 10.53 2.74
N ALA A 321 3.05 9.22 2.66
CA ALA A 321 4.18 8.57 3.32
C ALA A 321 5.50 8.71 2.54
N GLN A 322 5.44 8.75 1.20
CA GLN A 322 6.63 8.90 0.36
C GLN A 322 6.80 10.29 -0.24
N GLY A 323 5.79 11.18 -0.18
CA GLY A 323 5.83 12.52 -0.78
C GLY A 323 5.78 12.53 -2.31
N VAL A 324 5.45 11.41 -2.95
CA VAL A 324 5.46 11.26 -4.41
C VAL A 324 4.07 11.57 -4.95
N ARG A 325 3.89 12.79 -5.48
CA ARG A 325 2.59 13.28 -5.99
C ARG A 325 2.64 13.60 -7.49
N GLU A 326 3.59 14.40 -7.94
CA GLU A 326 3.69 14.83 -9.34
C GLU A 326 4.22 13.75 -10.31
N PRO A 327 5.21 12.93 -9.97
CA PRO A 327 5.77 11.96 -10.92
C PRO A 327 4.75 11.07 -11.64
N PRO A 328 3.75 10.48 -10.97
CA PRO A 328 2.70 9.71 -11.67
C PRO A 328 1.89 10.56 -12.66
N ARG A 329 1.61 11.83 -12.29
CA ARG A 329 0.85 12.77 -13.13
C ARG A 329 1.63 13.19 -14.36
N GLU A 330 2.91 13.48 -14.19
CA GLU A 330 3.82 13.82 -15.29
C GLU A 330 3.89 12.71 -16.33
N LEU A 331 4.02 11.45 -15.88
CA LEU A 331 4.04 10.30 -16.78
C LEU A 331 2.72 10.12 -17.55
N LEU A 332 1.58 10.35 -16.89
CA LEU A 332 0.28 10.24 -17.55
C LEU A 332 0.05 11.37 -18.54
N ARG A 333 0.47 12.61 -18.23
CA ARG A 333 0.38 13.78 -19.14
C ARG A 333 1.27 13.63 -20.39
N GLN A 334 2.32 12.81 -20.33
CA GLN A 334 3.18 12.51 -21.49
C GLN A 334 2.50 11.58 -22.51
N VAL A 335 1.36 10.95 -22.17
CA VAL A 335 0.62 10.08 -23.09
C VAL A 335 -0.34 10.93 -23.92
N PRO A 336 -0.14 11.05 -25.25
CA PRO A 336 -0.99 11.90 -26.09
C PRO A 336 -2.46 11.44 -26.05
N GLY A 337 -3.38 12.38 -25.94
CA GLY A 337 -4.82 12.11 -25.91
C GLY A 337 -5.36 11.57 -24.58
N LEU A 338 -4.51 11.35 -23.58
CA LEU A 338 -4.97 10.98 -22.22
C LEU A 338 -5.38 12.27 -21.48
N GLU A 339 -6.62 12.37 -21.07
CA GLU A 339 -7.15 13.46 -20.25
C GLU A 339 -7.13 13.04 -18.78
N LEU A 340 -6.31 13.72 -17.96
CA LEU A 340 -6.20 13.47 -16.53
C LEU A 340 -7.20 14.34 -15.77
N ILE A 341 -8.08 13.69 -15.00
CA ILE A 341 -9.07 14.35 -14.15
C ILE A 341 -8.64 14.20 -12.70
N GLU A 342 -8.59 15.33 -11.98
CA GLU A 342 -8.37 15.37 -10.53
C GLU A 342 -9.72 15.37 -9.82
N PRO A 343 -10.11 14.28 -9.14
CA PRO A 343 -11.35 14.27 -8.36
C PRO A 343 -11.27 15.25 -7.18
N ALA A 344 -12.39 15.79 -6.75
CA ALA A 344 -12.44 16.49 -5.46
C ALA A 344 -12.03 15.53 -4.32
N GLU A 345 -11.39 16.05 -3.28
CA GLU A 345 -10.93 15.25 -2.12
C GLU A 345 -10.02 14.06 -2.49
N TRP A 346 -9.26 14.17 -3.57
CA TRP A 346 -8.34 13.15 -4.09
C TRP A 346 -7.30 12.66 -3.06
N GLU A 347 -7.04 13.45 -2.02
CA GLU A 347 -6.10 13.15 -0.93
C GLU A 347 -6.66 12.17 0.11
N ILE A 348 -7.99 11.98 0.16
CA ILE A 348 -8.62 11.10 1.15
C ILE A 348 -8.39 9.63 0.76
N CYS A 349 -7.97 8.83 1.73
CA CYS A 349 -7.74 7.40 1.53
C CYS A 349 -8.97 6.69 0.95
N CYS A 350 -8.75 5.80 -0.04
CA CYS A 350 -9.80 5.02 -0.73
C CYS A 350 -10.64 4.09 0.18
N GLY A 351 -10.44 4.13 1.49
CA GLY A 351 -11.16 3.30 2.45
C GLY A 351 -12.69 3.47 2.44
N SER A 352 -13.25 4.57 1.92
CA SER A 352 -14.68 4.74 1.63
C SER A 352 -15.12 6.09 1.05
N ALA A 353 -14.49 7.21 1.37
CA ALA A 353 -15.04 8.55 1.05
C ALA A 353 -14.74 8.99 -0.39
N GLY A 354 -13.56 8.71 -0.94
CA GLY A 354 -13.13 9.21 -2.25
C GLY A 354 -13.78 8.54 -3.47
N VAL A 355 -14.51 7.42 -3.30
CA VAL A 355 -15.06 6.68 -4.43
C VAL A 355 -16.26 7.39 -5.08
N TYR A 356 -17.08 8.08 -4.30
CA TYR A 356 -18.20 8.86 -4.85
C TYR A 356 -17.69 9.97 -5.79
N ASN A 357 -16.66 10.68 -5.40
CA ASN A 357 -16.07 11.74 -6.21
C ASN A 357 -15.45 11.20 -7.50
N LEU A 358 -14.92 9.96 -7.49
CA LEU A 358 -14.42 9.29 -8.70
C LEU A 358 -15.52 8.99 -9.73
N LEU A 359 -16.74 8.67 -9.27
CA LEU A 359 -17.85 8.33 -10.14
C LEU A 359 -18.48 9.55 -10.82
N ASP A 360 -18.42 10.72 -10.19
CA ASP A 360 -19.04 11.95 -10.69
C ASP A 360 -18.14 12.74 -11.65
N THR A 361 -16.90 12.32 -11.85
CA THR A 361 -15.94 12.96 -12.76
C THR A 361 -16.27 12.75 -14.24
N GLY A 362 -17.13 11.80 -14.60
CA GLY A 362 -17.35 11.39 -15.98
C GLY A 362 -16.13 10.67 -16.59
N ALA A 363 -15.21 10.18 -15.75
CA ALA A 363 -14.05 9.41 -16.21
C ALA A 363 -14.45 8.03 -16.73
N GLU A 364 -13.72 7.52 -17.72
CA GLU A 364 -13.88 6.20 -18.31
C GLU A 364 -13.13 5.12 -17.51
N ALA A 365 -12.11 5.53 -16.77
CA ALA A 365 -11.32 4.66 -15.90
C ALA A 365 -10.76 5.41 -14.69
N VAL A 366 -10.32 4.65 -13.70
CA VAL A 366 -9.58 5.17 -12.54
C VAL A 366 -8.13 4.69 -12.61
N VAL A 367 -7.21 5.54 -12.15
CA VAL A 367 -5.79 5.21 -12.06
C VAL A 367 -5.34 5.24 -10.61
N ALA A 368 -4.69 4.19 -10.12
CA ALA A 368 -4.19 4.10 -8.75
C ALA A 368 -2.89 3.27 -8.66
N ALA A 369 -1.87 3.79 -8.00
CA ALA A 369 -0.52 3.20 -7.91
C ALA A 369 -0.36 2.21 -6.73
N ASN A 370 -1.43 1.52 -6.31
CA ASN A 370 -1.35 0.56 -5.21
C ASN A 370 -2.39 -0.57 -5.35
N PRO A 371 -1.99 -1.85 -5.26
CA PRO A 371 -2.90 -2.99 -5.40
C PRO A 371 -4.07 -2.97 -4.41
N GLY A 372 -3.86 -2.50 -3.18
CA GLY A 372 -4.93 -2.35 -2.19
C GLY A 372 -5.99 -1.35 -2.65
N CYS A 373 -5.58 -0.20 -3.19
CA CYS A 373 -6.50 0.81 -3.74
C CYS A 373 -7.26 0.25 -4.96
N VAL A 374 -6.57 -0.43 -5.87
CA VAL A 374 -7.21 -1.07 -7.04
C VAL A 374 -8.31 -2.03 -6.61
N LEU A 375 -8.04 -2.91 -5.64
CA LEU A 375 -9.03 -3.87 -5.13
C LEU A 375 -10.22 -3.16 -4.46
N GLN A 376 -9.96 -2.16 -3.63
CA GLN A 376 -10.98 -1.43 -2.88
C GLN A 376 -11.88 -0.63 -3.82
N ILE A 377 -11.31 0.13 -4.75
CA ILE A 377 -12.05 0.94 -5.73
C ILE A 377 -12.89 0.02 -6.62
N THR A 378 -12.30 -1.04 -7.17
CA THR A 378 -13.02 -2.02 -8.02
C THR A 378 -14.20 -2.65 -7.28
N ALA A 379 -14.01 -3.07 -6.02
CA ALA A 379 -15.07 -3.68 -5.23
C ALA A 379 -16.21 -2.69 -4.94
N HIS A 380 -15.88 -1.43 -4.68
CA HIS A 380 -16.86 -0.41 -4.30
C HIS A 380 -17.64 0.10 -5.52
N THR A 381 -16.98 0.43 -6.63
CA THR A 381 -17.65 0.86 -7.87
C THR A 381 -18.58 -0.23 -8.41
N SER A 382 -18.18 -1.50 -8.29
CA SER A 382 -19.04 -2.65 -8.62
C SER A 382 -20.30 -2.73 -7.73
N ARG A 383 -20.19 -2.39 -6.43
CA ARG A 383 -21.35 -2.36 -5.51
C ARG A 383 -22.35 -1.26 -5.85
N LEU A 384 -21.87 -0.15 -6.41
CA LEU A 384 -22.69 0.98 -6.84
C LEU A 384 -23.29 0.78 -8.24
N GLY A 385 -23.05 -0.38 -8.88
CA GLY A 385 -23.57 -0.67 -10.23
C GLY A 385 -22.84 0.08 -11.35
N ARG A 386 -21.71 0.76 -11.05
CA ARG A 386 -20.90 1.53 -12.00
C ARG A 386 -19.46 1.01 -11.98
N ALA A 387 -19.27 -0.24 -12.46
CA ALA A 387 -17.94 -0.84 -12.55
C ALA A 387 -17.06 -0.06 -13.53
N LEU A 388 -16.05 0.64 -12.99
CA LEU A 388 -15.02 1.30 -13.78
C LEU A 388 -13.75 0.45 -13.80
N PRO A 389 -13.04 0.38 -14.95
CA PRO A 389 -11.70 -0.17 -15.00
C PRO A 389 -10.76 0.61 -14.06
N VAL A 390 -9.90 -0.11 -13.35
CA VAL A 390 -8.88 0.52 -12.51
C VAL A 390 -7.51 0.07 -13.00
N TYR A 391 -6.68 1.01 -13.42
CA TYR A 391 -5.35 0.77 -13.96
C TYR A 391 -4.26 1.29 -13.02
N HIS A 392 -3.09 0.68 -13.09
CA HIS A 392 -1.88 1.28 -12.57
C HIS A 392 -1.34 2.33 -13.57
N PRO A 393 -0.70 3.45 -13.14
CA PRO A 393 -0.14 4.44 -14.08
C PRO A 393 0.72 3.81 -15.17
N LEU A 394 1.59 2.87 -14.80
CA LEU A 394 2.49 2.22 -15.74
C LEU A 394 1.83 1.25 -16.72
N GLU A 395 0.59 0.80 -16.47
CA GLU A 395 -0.18 0.04 -17.47
C GLU A 395 -0.61 0.94 -18.63
N LEU A 396 -1.02 2.19 -18.33
CA LEU A 396 -1.41 3.14 -19.37
C LEU A 396 -0.20 3.62 -20.16
N VAL A 397 0.90 3.91 -19.47
CA VAL A 397 2.17 4.26 -20.12
C VAL A 397 2.68 3.11 -21.01
N ALA A 398 2.63 1.85 -20.52
CA ALA A 398 3.02 0.69 -21.31
C ALA A 398 2.16 0.51 -22.58
N ARG A 399 0.85 0.75 -22.50
CA ARG A 399 -0.07 0.69 -23.65
C ARG A 399 0.25 1.78 -24.70
N SER A 400 0.79 2.92 -24.28
CA SER A 400 1.18 4.00 -25.21
C SER A 400 2.49 3.70 -25.92
N ILE A 401 3.33 2.81 -25.42
CA ILE A 401 4.60 2.44 -26.08
C ILE A 401 4.37 1.40 -27.19
N GLY A 402 3.39 0.53 -27.06
CA GLY A 402 3.02 -0.52 -28.02
C GLY A 402 3.64 -1.86 -27.76
#